data_969ce77c4408d7bf091b2dc0b1be20e6
#
_entry.id   969ce77c4408d7bf091b2dc0b1be20e6
#
_cell.length_a   1.000
_cell.length_b   1.000
_cell.length_c   1.000
_cell.angle_alpha   90.00
_cell.angle_beta   90.00
_cell.angle_gamma   90.00
#
_symmetry.space_group_name_H-M   'P 1'
#
loop_
_entity.id
_entity.type
_entity.pdbx_description
1 polymer ?
#
loop_
_entity_poly.entity_id
_entity_poly.type
_entity_poly.pdbx_seq_one_letter_code
_entity_poly.pdbx_strand_id
1 'polypeptide(L)'
;MTDLSTSRRTLLAGALGGSTLGGLVVATADSAEAVTVPTEPSSDFFLAIDGVPGDATDASFPKTIVVLDWSWGVTTAISPTNTGSGASKSKPQPFTFVAAASSASPKLFLRCAKGSHIKQAILTARKKGAGKAGYLTVKLENLFVTSYRIAPGPTDAFPLDVVALEYGAATVSFTVQSDVGGPGTTVTAGFDFIKNAAT
;
A
#
# COMPACT_ATOMS: atom_id res chain seq x y z
N MET A 1 60.44 16.88 8.09
CA MET A 1 59.90 18.23 8.16
C MET A 1 58.54 18.25 7.56
N THR A 2 57.57 18.54 8.41
CA THR A 2 56.21 19.06 8.29
C THR A 2 55.20 18.06 7.83
N ASP A 3 54.57 17.44 8.68
CA ASP A 3 53.41 17.62 9.56
C ASP A 3 52.12 17.86 8.75
N LEU A 4 51.28 16.79 8.70
CA LEU A 4 49.92 16.80 8.15
C LEU A 4 48.93 16.70 9.28
N SER A 5 48.32 17.82 9.57
CA SER A 5 47.26 18.03 10.50
C SER A 5 46.07 17.12 10.25
N THR A 6 45.83 16.23 11.19
CA THR A 6 44.64 15.37 11.26
C THR A 6 43.50 16.14 11.91
N SER A 7 42.48 16.47 11.10
CA SER A 7 41.22 17.00 11.59
C SER A 7 40.40 15.90 12.25
N ARG A 8 40.31 15.90 13.55
CA ARG A 8 39.46 15.01 14.35
C ARG A 8 38.04 15.52 14.38
N ARG A 9 37.16 14.77 13.79
CA ARG A 9 35.73 14.93 14.05
C ARG A 9 35.34 14.14 15.27
N THR A 10 34.95 14.85 16.28
CA THR A 10 34.44 14.33 17.54
C THR A 10 33.10 13.64 17.30
N LEU A 11 33.05 12.34 17.46
CA LEU A 11 31.84 11.58 17.59
C LEU A 11 31.35 11.66 19.04
N LEU A 12 30.22 12.30 19.22
CA LEU A 12 29.53 12.31 20.51
C LEU A 12 28.76 10.98 20.63
N ALA A 13 29.29 10.09 21.46
CA ALA A 13 28.60 8.87 21.85
C ALA A 13 27.58 9.21 22.93
N GLY A 14 26.31 9.12 22.60
CA GLY A 14 25.20 9.07 23.54
C GLY A 14 24.65 7.66 23.60
N ALA A 15 25.07 6.90 24.61
CA ALA A 15 24.45 5.65 24.95
C ALA A 15 23.15 5.90 25.70
N LEU A 16 22.05 5.30 25.28
CA LEU A 16 20.96 4.88 26.17
C LEU A 16 20.13 3.84 25.43
N GLY A 17 19.99 2.68 26.07
CA GLY A 17 19.31 1.51 25.54
C GLY A 17 17.80 1.73 25.44
N GLY A 18 17.25 1.12 24.42
CA GLY A 18 15.83 1.03 24.17
C GLY A 18 15.65 0.40 22.80
N SER A 19 15.30 -0.88 22.75
CA SER A 19 14.93 -1.57 21.52
C SER A 19 13.65 -0.97 20.98
N THR A 20 13.76 -0.07 20.00
CA THR A 20 12.63 0.38 19.19
C THR A 20 12.88 -0.07 17.77
N LEU A 21 12.06 -1.01 17.29
CA LEU A 21 11.95 -1.37 15.90
C LEU A 21 11.55 -0.11 15.12
N GLY A 22 12.48 0.37 14.30
CA GLY A 22 12.32 1.62 13.58
C GLY A 22 11.24 1.53 12.50
N GLY A 23 10.25 2.39 12.58
CA GLY A 23 9.33 2.64 11.51
C GLY A 23 10.05 3.21 10.29
N LEU A 24 9.75 2.69 9.10
CA LEU A 24 10.24 3.19 7.83
C LEU A 24 9.58 4.53 7.53
N VAL A 25 10.35 5.61 7.55
CA VAL A 25 9.88 6.93 7.10
C VAL A 25 10.14 7.04 5.61
N VAL A 26 9.11 6.99 4.80
CA VAL A 26 9.20 7.33 3.39
C VAL A 26 8.98 8.84 3.26
N ALA A 27 10.06 9.58 3.08
CA ALA A 27 10.01 11.01 2.79
C ALA A 27 9.76 11.20 1.29
N THR A 28 8.57 11.67 0.92
CA THR A 28 8.32 12.27 -0.38
C THR A 28 8.49 13.78 -0.23
N ALA A 29 9.32 14.38 -1.09
CA ALA A 29 9.57 15.81 -1.10
C ALA A 29 8.36 16.54 -1.72
N ASP A 30 7.37 16.82 -0.91
CA ASP A 30 6.49 17.97 -0.99
C ASP A 30 5.71 18.02 0.34
N SER A 31 5.66 19.19 0.97
CA SER A 31 5.19 19.52 2.32
C SER A 31 3.98 18.71 2.83
N ALA A 32 4.16 17.46 3.16
CA ALA A 32 3.19 16.66 3.87
C ALA A 32 3.72 16.41 5.29
N GLU A 33 2.94 16.77 6.27
CA GLU A 33 3.22 16.46 7.67
C GLU A 33 3.46 14.96 7.83
N ALA A 34 4.52 14.61 8.55
CA ALA A 34 4.86 13.22 8.82
C ALA A 34 3.73 12.56 9.62
N VAL A 35 2.94 11.72 8.96
CA VAL A 35 1.96 10.87 9.63
C VAL A 35 2.72 9.86 10.47
N THR A 36 2.64 9.99 11.79
CA THR A 36 3.19 9.00 12.71
C THR A 36 2.34 7.74 12.66
N VAL A 37 2.83 6.73 11.97
CA VAL A 37 2.16 5.42 11.93
C VAL A 37 2.41 4.69 13.25
N PRO A 38 1.38 4.12 13.90
CA PRO A 38 1.56 3.30 15.09
C PRO A 38 2.52 2.14 14.81
N THR A 39 3.41 1.82 15.74
CA THR A 39 4.51 0.86 15.60
C THR A 39 4.06 -0.59 15.35
N GLU A 40 2.81 -0.92 15.66
CA GLU A 40 2.21 -2.24 15.39
C GLU A 40 0.93 -2.07 14.57
N PRO A 41 0.88 -2.62 13.36
CA PRO A 41 -0.36 -2.58 12.60
C PRO A 41 -1.45 -3.35 13.36
N SER A 42 -2.52 -2.67 13.69
CA SER A 42 -3.70 -3.26 14.35
C SER A 42 -4.58 -4.07 13.37
N SER A 43 -4.13 -4.19 12.13
CA SER A 43 -4.87 -4.82 11.03
C SER A 43 -3.99 -5.75 10.22
N ASP A 44 -4.63 -6.77 9.65
CA ASP A 44 -4.06 -7.64 8.63
C ASP A 44 -4.56 -7.17 7.27
N PHE A 45 -3.70 -7.21 6.26
CA PHE A 45 -4.03 -6.81 4.89
C PHE A 45 -3.86 -7.99 3.95
N PHE A 46 -4.92 -8.32 3.23
CA PHE A 46 -4.97 -9.43 2.28
C PHE A 46 -5.28 -8.90 0.88
N LEU A 47 -4.44 -9.22 -0.08
CA LEU A 47 -4.58 -8.80 -1.47
C LEU A 47 -4.84 -10.01 -2.38
N ALA A 48 -6.03 -10.08 -2.93
CA ALA A 48 -6.38 -11.03 -3.98
C ALA A 48 -6.15 -10.38 -5.36
N ILE A 49 -5.36 -11.01 -6.23
CA ILE A 49 -5.11 -10.55 -7.60
C ILE A 49 -5.50 -11.67 -8.57
N ASP A 50 -6.33 -11.37 -9.56
CA ASP A 50 -6.76 -12.35 -10.56
C ASP A 50 -5.56 -12.96 -11.30
N GLY A 51 -5.45 -14.29 -11.23
CA GLY A 51 -4.39 -15.07 -11.87
C GLY A 51 -3.03 -15.00 -11.14
N VAL A 52 -2.97 -14.39 -9.95
CA VAL A 52 -1.76 -14.31 -9.12
C VAL A 52 -2.09 -14.74 -7.70
N PRO A 53 -2.26 -16.04 -7.42
CA PRO A 53 -2.46 -16.51 -6.06
C PRO A 53 -1.21 -16.30 -5.23
N GLY A 54 -1.40 -15.91 -3.97
CA GLY A 54 -0.37 -15.85 -2.93
C GLY A 54 -0.40 -17.07 -2.02
N ASP A 55 0.36 -17.01 -0.92
CA ASP A 55 0.59 -18.12 0.00
C ASP A 55 -0.15 -17.97 1.34
N ALA A 56 -1.11 -17.05 1.46
CA ALA A 56 -1.88 -16.90 2.69
C ALA A 56 -2.64 -18.19 3.02
N THR A 57 -2.51 -18.64 4.28
CA THR A 57 -3.18 -19.80 4.83
C THR A 57 -4.40 -19.46 5.68
N ASP A 58 -4.77 -18.18 5.73
CA ASP A 58 -5.94 -17.71 6.47
C ASP A 58 -7.22 -18.32 5.93
N ALA A 59 -8.09 -18.82 6.82
CA ALA A 59 -9.31 -19.52 6.44
C ALA A 59 -10.31 -18.63 5.68
N SER A 60 -10.33 -17.33 5.97
CA SER A 60 -11.23 -16.35 5.30
C SER A 60 -10.62 -15.76 4.03
N PHE A 61 -9.30 -15.75 3.92
CA PHE A 61 -8.56 -15.18 2.80
C PHE A 61 -7.50 -16.13 2.24
N PRO A 62 -7.88 -17.38 1.89
CA PRO A 62 -6.92 -18.36 1.40
C PRO A 62 -6.33 -17.91 0.06
N LYS A 63 -5.05 -18.26 -0.16
CA LYS A 63 -4.33 -17.99 -1.42
C LYS A 63 -4.26 -16.50 -1.81
N THR A 64 -4.42 -15.60 -0.85
CA THR A 64 -4.16 -14.18 -1.06
C THR A 64 -2.70 -13.84 -0.77
N ILE A 65 -2.26 -12.67 -1.17
CA ILE A 65 -0.96 -12.11 -0.80
C ILE A 65 -1.14 -11.37 0.53
N VAL A 66 -0.32 -11.71 1.53
CA VAL A 66 -0.27 -10.95 2.79
C VAL A 66 0.54 -9.69 2.54
N VAL A 67 -0.08 -8.53 2.71
CA VAL A 67 0.53 -7.23 2.45
C VAL A 67 1.06 -6.66 3.76
N LEU A 68 2.30 -6.19 3.73
CA LEU A 68 2.99 -5.58 4.87
C LEU A 68 2.77 -4.08 4.93
N ASP A 69 2.76 -3.44 3.75
CA ASP A 69 2.54 -2.00 3.58
C ASP A 69 1.87 -1.73 2.24
N TRP A 70 1.08 -0.66 2.16
CA TRP A 70 0.41 -0.28 0.93
C TRP A 70 0.06 1.21 0.91
N SER A 71 -0.04 1.76 -0.29
CA SER A 71 -0.46 3.14 -0.53
C SER A 71 -1.41 3.20 -1.71
N TRP A 72 -2.43 4.04 -1.58
CA TRP A 72 -3.43 4.28 -2.60
C TRP A 72 -3.99 5.69 -2.50
N GLY A 73 -4.31 6.33 -3.62
CA GLY A 73 -4.86 7.67 -3.60
C GLY A 73 -5.40 8.13 -4.95
N VAL A 74 -6.08 9.29 -4.91
CA VAL A 74 -6.60 10.00 -6.08
C VAL A 74 -6.32 11.47 -5.91
N THR A 75 -5.92 12.14 -6.97
CA THR A 75 -5.70 13.59 -6.98
C THR A 75 -6.57 14.24 -8.03
N THR A 76 -7.05 15.47 -7.74
CA THR A 76 -7.77 16.32 -8.70
C THR A 76 -7.20 17.72 -8.62
N ALA A 77 -6.70 18.26 -9.73
CA ALA A 77 -6.28 19.64 -9.78
C ALA A 77 -7.53 20.53 -9.94
N ILE A 78 -7.67 21.51 -9.06
CA ILE A 78 -8.74 22.50 -9.09
C ILE A 78 -8.10 23.85 -9.37
N SER A 79 -8.56 24.55 -10.43
CA SER A 79 -8.16 25.92 -10.70
C SER A 79 -9.29 26.84 -10.23
N PRO A 80 -9.14 27.55 -9.10
CA PRO A 80 -10.11 28.56 -8.67
C PRO A 80 -9.99 29.76 -9.59
N THR A 81 -10.93 29.92 -10.50
CA THR A 81 -11.08 31.15 -11.31
C THR A 81 -12.35 31.88 -10.88
N ASN A 82 -12.34 33.25 -10.91
CA ASN A 82 -13.47 34.08 -10.52
C ASN A 82 -14.72 33.90 -11.39
N THR A 83 -14.65 33.08 -12.45
CA THR A 83 -15.73 32.85 -13.41
C THR A 83 -16.29 31.45 -13.42
N GLY A 84 -15.90 30.59 -12.45
CA GLY A 84 -16.39 29.24 -12.32
C GLY A 84 -15.25 28.25 -11.98
N SER A 85 -15.49 27.38 -11.01
CA SER A 85 -14.54 26.33 -10.65
C SER A 85 -14.52 25.27 -11.74
N GLY A 86 -13.47 25.21 -12.55
CA GLY A 86 -13.18 24.08 -13.42
C GLY A 86 -12.41 23.01 -12.65
N ALA A 87 -13.05 21.91 -12.29
CA ALA A 87 -12.31 20.74 -11.82
C ALA A 87 -11.66 20.03 -13.01
N SER A 88 -10.37 19.75 -12.96
CA SER A 88 -9.72 18.90 -13.94
C SER A 88 -10.15 17.45 -13.72
N LYS A 89 -9.91 16.60 -14.72
CA LYS A 89 -10.12 15.15 -14.61
C LYS A 89 -9.31 14.58 -13.43
N SER A 90 -9.96 13.80 -12.58
CA SER A 90 -9.29 13.10 -11.47
C SER A 90 -8.23 12.15 -12.00
N LYS A 91 -7.08 12.11 -11.34
CA LYS A 91 -5.95 11.22 -11.68
C LYS A 91 -5.77 10.20 -10.56
N PRO A 92 -5.93 8.90 -10.83
CA PRO A 92 -5.56 7.88 -9.87
C PRO A 92 -4.05 7.89 -9.66
N GLN A 93 -3.62 7.68 -8.42
CA GLN A 93 -2.24 7.37 -8.12
C GLN A 93 -2.05 5.86 -8.19
N PRO A 94 -0.88 5.35 -8.58
CA PRO A 94 -0.64 3.92 -8.58
C PRO A 94 -0.92 3.32 -7.20
N PHE A 95 -1.58 2.16 -7.17
CA PHE A 95 -1.67 1.37 -5.96
C PHE A 95 -0.32 0.67 -5.74
N THR A 96 0.38 1.00 -4.67
CA THR A 96 1.65 0.37 -4.32
C THR A 96 1.48 -0.55 -3.12
N PHE A 97 2.20 -1.67 -3.12
CA PHE A 97 2.24 -2.54 -1.96
C PHE A 97 3.60 -3.21 -1.78
N VAL A 98 3.85 -3.60 -0.53
CA VAL A 98 5.02 -4.37 -0.11
C VAL A 98 4.54 -5.68 0.50
N ALA A 99 5.12 -6.78 0.07
CA ALA A 99 4.82 -8.11 0.59
C ALA A 99 6.11 -8.94 0.72
N ALA A 100 6.13 -9.96 1.57
CA ALA A 100 7.22 -10.93 1.56
C ALA A 100 7.21 -11.69 0.22
N ALA A 101 8.39 -11.96 -0.32
CA ALA A 101 8.52 -12.76 -1.53
C ALA A 101 7.88 -14.14 -1.33
N SER A 102 7.12 -14.59 -2.33
CA SER A 102 6.24 -15.74 -2.24
C SER A 102 6.05 -16.41 -3.60
N SER A 103 5.18 -17.40 -3.70
CA SER A 103 4.80 -18.00 -5.00
C SER A 103 4.14 -17.02 -5.98
N ALA A 104 3.70 -15.86 -5.50
CA ALA A 104 3.18 -14.77 -6.33
C ALA A 104 4.31 -14.01 -7.06
N SER A 105 5.51 -13.92 -6.50
CA SER A 105 6.63 -13.11 -7.00
C SER A 105 6.98 -13.37 -8.47
N PRO A 106 7.20 -14.62 -8.93
CA PRO A 106 7.50 -14.88 -10.33
C PRO A 106 6.35 -14.52 -11.26
N LYS A 107 5.10 -14.62 -10.80
CA LYS A 107 3.91 -14.26 -11.58
C LYS A 107 3.76 -12.76 -11.72
N LEU A 108 4.01 -12.00 -10.64
CA LEU A 108 4.03 -10.53 -10.66
C LEU A 108 5.13 -10.01 -11.58
N PHE A 109 6.35 -10.55 -11.48
CA PHE A 109 7.43 -10.25 -12.40
C PHE A 109 7.02 -10.47 -13.87
N LEU A 110 6.44 -11.64 -14.17
CA LEU A 110 6.04 -11.98 -15.53
C LEU A 110 4.90 -11.07 -16.05
N ARG A 111 3.93 -10.72 -15.18
CA ARG A 111 2.86 -9.77 -15.51
C ARG A 111 3.42 -8.38 -15.82
N CYS A 112 4.39 -7.91 -15.04
CA CYS A 112 5.08 -6.65 -15.29
C CYS A 112 5.85 -6.69 -16.62
N ALA A 113 6.69 -7.71 -16.82
CA ALA A 113 7.54 -7.82 -18.02
C ALA A 113 6.74 -7.94 -19.32
N LYS A 114 5.56 -8.58 -19.27
CA LYS A 114 4.68 -8.75 -20.44
C LYS A 114 3.66 -7.62 -20.62
N GLY A 115 3.52 -6.72 -19.67
CA GLY A 115 2.43 -5.75 -19.68
C GLY A 115 1.04 -6.41 -19.72
N SER A 116 0.89 -7.54 -19.02
CA SER A 116 -0.34 -8.34 -19.12
C SER A 116 -1.47 -7.72 -18.31
N HIS A 117 -2.64 -7.56 -18.92
CA HIS A 117 -3.85 -7.09 -18.27
C HIS A 117 -4.30 -8.04 -17.16
N ILE A 118 -4.75 -7.46 -16.05
CA ILE A 118 -5.37 -8.14 -14.90
C ILE A 118 -6.77 -7.57 -14.74
N LYS A 119 -7.77 -8.43 -14.60
CA LYS A 119 -9.17 -8.03 -14.53
C LYS A 119 -9.45 -7.22 -13.25
N GLN A 120 -9.03 -7.74 -12.10
CA GLN A 120 -9.26 -7.12 -10.81
C GLN A 120 -8.21 -7.48 -9.76
N ALA A 121 -8.07 -6.61 -8.76
CA ALA A 121 -7.41 -6.88 -7.50
C ALA A 121 -8.28 -6.35 -6.36
N ILE A 122 -8.30 -7.04 -5.23
CA ILE A 122 -9.10 -6.69 -4.05
C ILE A 122 -8.19 -6.71 -2.84
N LEU A 123 -7.95 -5.55 -2.25
CA LEU A 123 -7.33 -5.42 -0.94
C LEU A 123 -8.43 -5.45 0.13
N THR A 124 -8.27 -6.29 1.13
CA THR A 124 -9.14 -6.33 2.31
C THR A 124 -8.32 -6.08 3.56
N ALA A 125 -8.71 -5.08 4.34
CA ALA A 125 -8.17 -4.85 5.67
C ALA A 125 -9.09 -5.47 6.72
N ARG A 126 -8.51 -6.25 7.65
CA ARG A 126 -9.20 -6.90 8.77
C ARG A 126 -8.49 -6.54 10.06
N LYS A 127 -9.24 -6.26 11.13
CA LYS A 127 -8.63 -6.11 12.47
C LYS A 127 -7.97 -7.42 12.90
N LYS A 128 -6.79 -7.33 13.51
CA LYS A 128 -6.10 -8.53 14.04
C LYS A 128 -6.99 -9.35 14.96
N GLY A 129 -6.95 -10.65 14.82
CA GLY A 129 -7.67 -11.62 15.62
C GLY A 129 -8.58 -12.54 14.80
N ALA A 130 -8.75 -13.77 15.27
CA ALA A 130 -9.52 -14.81 14.59
C ALA A 130 -11.01 -14.42 14.43
N GLY A 131 -11.60 -14.81 13.30
CA GLY A 131 -13.03 -14.68 13.04
C GLY A 131 -13.54 -13.26 12.77
N LYS A 132 -12.65 -12.27 12.57
CA LYS A 132 -13.07 -10.89 12.28
C LYS A 132 -13.27 -10.69 10.79
N ALA A 133 -14.38 -10.05 10.42
CA ALA A 133 -14.65 -9.62 9.05
C ALA A 133 -13.73 -8.47 8.63
N GLY A 134 -13.52 -8.32 7.32
CA GLY A 134 -12.87 -7.13 6.77
C GLY A 134 -13.73 -5.89 7.04
N TYR A 135 -13.08 -4.79 7.39
CA TYR A 135 -13.75 -3.51 7.60
C TYR A 135 -13.53 -2.51 6.46
N LEU A 136 -12.46 -2.69 5.69
CA LEU A 136 -12.17 -1.89 4.51
C LEU A 136 -11.87 -2.82 3.35
N THR A 137 -12.48 -2.53 2.20
CA THR A 137 -12.18 -3.20 0.94
C THR A 137 -11.87 -2.15 -0.12
N VAL A 138 -10.75 -2.30 -0.82
CA VAL A 138 -10.41 -1.52 -2.00
C VAL A 138 -10.36 -2.48 -3.18
N LYS A 139 -11.35 -2.37 -4.07
CA LYS A 139 -11.43 -3.12 -5.32
C LYS A 139 -10.89 -2.26 -6.44
N LEU A 140 -9.93 -2.77 -7.19
CA LEU A 140 -9.34 -2.15 -8.37
C LEU A 140 -9.67 -2.98 -9.59
N GLU A 141 -9.97 -2.34 -10.71
CA GLU A 141 -10.35 -3.01 -11.96
C GLU A 141 -9.55 -2.47 -13.14
N ASN A 142 -9.37 -3.32 -14.15
CA ASN A 142 -8.58 -3.02 -15.36
C ASN A 142 -7.13 -2.62 -15.02
N LEU A 143 -6.38 -3.57 -14.48
CA LEU A 143 -5.05 -3.32 -13.89
C LEU A 143 -3.91 -3.79 -14.78
N PHE A 144 -2.77 -3.13 -14.56
CA PHE A 144 -1.46 -3.57 -15.04
C PHE A 144 -0.43 -3.46 -13.93
N VAL A 145 0.49 -4.42 -13.85
CA VAL A 145 1.68 -4.29 -13.01
C VAL A 145 2.65 -3.36 -13.75
N THR A 146 2.85 -2.16 -13.24
CA THR A 146 3.69 -1.14 -13.88
C THR A 146 5.11 -1.09 -13.30
N SER A 147 5.28 -1.60 -12.09
CA SER A 147 6.59 -1.75 -11.47
C SER A 147 6.64 -3.00 -10.61
N TYR A 148 7.75 -3.71 -10.69
CA TYR A 148 8.07 -4.85 -9.83
C TYR A 148 9.54 -4.79 -9.43
N ARG A 149 9.82 -4.86 -8.15
CA ARG A 149 11.18 -4.86 -7.61
C ARG A 149 11.25 -5.81 -6.40
N ILE A 150 12.34 -6.58 -6.33
CA ILE A 150 12.71 -7.33 -5.12
C ILE A 150 13.73 -6.50 -4.35
N ALA A 151 13.52 -6.33 -3.05
CA ALA A 151 14.41 -5.65 -2.13
C ALA A 151 14.76 -6.55 -0.94
N PRO A 152 15.91 -6.37 -0.29
CA PRO A 152 16.21 -7.06 0.96
C PRO A 152 15.20 -6.62 2.04
N GLY A 153 14.79 -7.56 2.88
CA GLY A 153 13.99 -7.26 4.07
C GLY A 153 14.83 -6.62 5.18
N PRO A 154 14.18 -5.99 6.17
CA PRO A 154 14.87 -5.24 7.24
C PRO A 154 15.76 -6.12 8.14
N THR A 155 15.58 -7.43 8.14
CA THR A 155 16.30 -8.37 9.03
C THR A 155 16.93 -9.55 8.28
N ASP A 156 17.18 -9.43 6.98
CA ASP A 156 17.69 -10.51 6.10
C ASP A 156 16.87 -11.81 6.09
N ALA A 157 15.73 -11.84 6.78
CA ALA A 157 14.91 -13.04 6.90
C ALA A 157 14.25 -13.45 5.58
N PHE A 158 13.69 -12.45 4.86
CA PHE A 158 13.00 -12.66 3.58
C PHE A 158 13.15 -11.44 2.67
N PRO A 159 13.40 -11.64 1.36
CA PRO A 159 13.29 -10.56 0.40
C PRO A 159 11.85 -10.06 0.32
N LEU A 160 11.70 -8.80 -0.04
CA LEU A 160 10.42 -8.12 -0.18
C LEU A 160 10.12 -7.83 -1.63
N ASP A 161 8.90 -8.12 -2.05
CA ASP A 161 8.33 -7.62 -3.28
C ASP A 161 7.80 -6.21 -3.06
N VAL A 162 8.24 -5.27 -3.90
CA VAL A 162 7.71 -3.90 -3.96
C VAL A 162 7.06 -3.74 -5.33
N VAL A 163 5.76 -3.53 -5.35
CA VAL A 163 4.94 -3.61 -6.56
C VAL A 163 4.09 -2.37 -6.71
N ALA A 164 3.95 -1.87 -7.94
CA ALA A 164 3.01 -0.84 -8.29
C ALA A 164 2.03 -1.34 -9.36
N LEU A 165 0.75 -1.02 -9.14
CA LEU A 165 -0.35 -1.34 -10.06
C LEU A 165 -1.00 -0.04 -10.52
N GLU A 166 -1.17 0.12 -11.83
CA GLU A 166 -2.09 1.11 -12.38
C GLU A 166 -3.44 0.46 -12.67
N TYR A 167 -4.51 1.24 -12.58
CA TYR A 167 -5.87 0.73 -12.67
C TYR A 167 -6.80 1.73 -13.38
N GLY A 168 -7.86 1.21 -13.98
CA GLY A 168 -8.87 2.00 -14.69
C GLY A 168 -10.06 2.41 -13.84
N ALA A 169 -10.41 1.63 -12.80
CA ALA A 169 -11.51 1.93 -11.90
C ALA A 169 -11.20 1.46 -10.48
N ALA A 170 -11.79 2.13 -9.50
CA ALA A 170 -11.66 1.77 -8.10
C ALA A 170 -13.00 1.88 -7.36
N THR A 171 -13.24 0.96 -6.44
CA THR A 171 -14.38 0.98 -5.51
C THR A 171 -13.87 0.78 -4.11
N VAL A 172 -14.28 1.65 -3.19
CA VAL A 172 -13.94 1.58 -1.77
C VAL A 172 -15.19 1.27 -0.98
N SER A 173 -15.13 0.27 -0.13
CA SER A 173 -16.20 -0.10 0.79
C SER A 173 -15.66 -0.09 2.22
N PHE A 174 -16.32 0.63 3.10
CA PHE A 174 -16.01 0.68 4.53
C PHE A 174 -17.20 0.21 5.34
N THR A 175 -16.97 -0.78 6.20
CA THR A 175 -17.98 -1.36 7.09
C THR A 175 -17.74 -0.84 8.50
N VAL A 176 -18.68 -0.06 9.02
CA VAL A 176 -18.66 0.42 10.40
C VAL A 176 -18.84 -0.77 11.34
N GLN A 177 -18.10 -0.82 12.44
CA GLN A 177 -18.35 -1.80 13.48
C GLN A 177 -19.59 -1.40 14.29
N SER A 178 -20.50 -2.35 14.50
CA SER A 178 -21.63 -2.15 15.40
C SER A 178 -21.15 -2.08 16.86
N ASP A 179 -21.82 -1.28 17.69
CA ASP A 179 -21.54 -1.13 19.12
C ASP A 179 -21.68 -2.47 19.89
N VAL A 180 -22.39 -3.44 19.34
CA VAL A 180 -22.53 -4.80 19.87
C VAL A 180 -21.52 -5.81 19.30
N GLY A 181 -20.51 -5.35 18.57
CA GLY A 181 -19.37 -6.17 18.13
C GLY A 181 -19.55 -6.94 16.82
N GLY A 182 -20.62 -6.72 16.07
CA GLY A 182 -20.86 -7.28 14.74
C GLY A 182 -20.54 -6.30 13.60
N PRO A 183 -20.63 -6.74 12.32
CA PRO A 183 -20.55 -5.84 11.18
C PRO A 183 -21.79 -4.91 11.17
N GLY A 184 -21.55 -3.62 11.07
CA GLY A 184 -22.59 -2.60 10.94
C GLY A 184 -22.85 -2.25 9.47
N THR A 185 -23.23 -0.99 9.24
CA THR A 185 -23.54 -0.48 7.89
C THR A 185 -22.28 -0.39 7.05
N THR A 186 -22.37 -0.81 5.79
CA THR A 186 -21.31 -0.65 4.79
C THR A 186 -21.61 0.57 3.91
N VAL A 187 -20.64 1.47 3.78
CA VAL A 187 -20.68 2.59 2.85
C VAL A 187 -19.75 2.26 1.70
N THR A 188 -20.22 2.42 0.47
CA THR A 188 -19.47 2.12 -0.75
C THR A 188 -19.50 3.31 -1.69
N ALA A 189 -18.35 3.61 -2.30
CA ALA A 189 -18.21 4.59 -3.38
C ALA A 189 -17.21 4.06 -4.42
N GLY A 190 -17.50 4.31 -5.69
CA GLY A 190 -16.65 3.89 -6.79
C GLY A 190 -16.52 4.95 -7.87
N PHE A 191 -15.45 4.87 -8.63
CA PHE A 191 -15.18 5.77 -9.75
C PHE A 191 -14.42 5.06 -10.88
N ASP A 192 -14.91 5.24 -12.09
CA ASP A 192 -14.25 4.78 -13.33
C ASP A 192 -13.46 5.96 -13.92
N PHE A 193 -12.13 5.89 -13.82
CA PHE A 193 -11.23 6.95 -14.29
C PHE A 193 -11.11 7.00 -15.82
N ILE A 194 -11.43 5.89 -16.50
CA ILE A 194 -11.45 5.82 -17.95
C ILE A 194 -12.68 6.57 -18.48
N LYS A 195 -13.84 6.28 -17.90
CA LYS A 195 -15.11 6.91 -18.26
C LYS A 195 -15.32 8.27 -17.59
N ASN A 196 -14.52 8.58 -16.55
CA ASN A 196 -14.66 9.76 -15.72
C ASN A 196 -16.06 9.87 -15.10
N ALA A 197 -16.53 8.81 -14.48
CA ALA A 197 -17.88 8.68 -13.93
C ALA A 197 -17.88 7.90 -12.61
N ALA A 198 -18.79 8.25 -11.70
CA ALA A 198 -19.09 7.44 -10.51
C ALA A 198 -19.71 6.10 -10.95
N THR A 199 -19.44 5.03 -10.17
CA THR A 199 -19.95 3.67 -10.39
C THR A 199 -20.78 3.17 -9.24
#